data_d6049080c871f1266161766ca03be51c
#
_entry.id   d6049080c871f1266161766ca03be51c
#
_cell.length_a   1.000
_cell.length_b   1.000
_cell.length_c   1.000
_cell.angle_alpha   90.00
_cell.angle_beta   90.00
_cell.angle_gamma   90.00
#
_symmetry.space_group_name_H-M   'P 1'
#
loop_
_entity.id
_entity.type
_entity.pdbx_description
1 polymer ?
#
loop_
_entity_poly.entity_id
_entity_poly.type
_entity_poly.pdbx_seq_one_letter_code
_entity_poly.pdbx_strand_id
1 'polypeptide(L)'
;MGPKIFSHIGKDGTAYTIRILPLGGYVRMAGWGEDSTDIKVGTPASLTLDAEGKVVRINLSGKKVDQTALPMNVTGFDFEEKLEITGLVLDELKTYAVDHDATIVEEDGTEVRIAPLDVQYQNASIWGRLITNFAGPMNNFILSVLVFMLLAFVQGGVRDENSNHFQVMDGSAIAAAGVQNNDQILKINDYEISNWADLTSALAKITAKSKEAPTLSVTYKHGSETKEITVQPKKDGNRYLLGVSPTVKTGFWDKVIGGFTAAWSTTVRILSALKDIVFNFNIN
;
A
#
# COMPACT_ATOMS: atom_id res chain seq x y z
N MET A 1 -9.12 13.60 8.60
CA MET A 1 -10.14 14.51 9.17
C MET A 1 -9.55 15.18 10.40
N GLY A 2 -10.11 16.30 10.89
CA GLY A 2 -9.57 17.06 12.02
C GLY A 2 -8.69 18.25 11.59
N PRO A 3 -8.17 19.02 12.58
CA PRO A 3 -7.37 20.21 12.31
C PRO A 3 -6.12 19.89 11.48
N LYS A 4 -5.77 20.80 10.59
CA LYS A 4 -4.62 20.71 9.69
C LYS A 4 -3.34 21.02 10.48
N ILE A 5 -2.35 20.11 10.42
CA ILE A 5 -1.02 20.29 11.04
C ILE A 5 -0.06 20.91 10.05
N PHE A 6 -0.10 20.42 8.80
CA PHE A 6 0.82 20.82 7.74
C PHE A 6 0.08 20.95 6.42
N SER A 7 0.46 21.94 5.61
CA SER A 7 -0.04 22.15 4.25
C SER A 7 1.10 22.63 3.38
N HIS A 8 1.22 22.05 2.20
CA HIS A 8 2.15 22.45 1.16
C HIS A 8 1.44 22.43 -0.19
N ILE A 9 1.64 23.48 -0.98
CA ILE A 9 1.12 23.56 -2.35
C ILE A 9 2.27 23.24 -3.30
N GLY A 10 2.11 22.20 -4.11
CA GLY A 10 3.06 21.83 -5.16
C GLY A 10 3.11 22.87 -6.27
N LYS A 11 4.12 22.79 -7.13
CA LYS A 11 4.27 23.69 -8.29
C LYS A 11 3.14 23.55 -9.32
N ASP A 12 2.48 22.42 -9.32
CA ASP A 12 1.32 22.05 -10.14
C ASP A 12 -0.03 22.48 -9.53
N GLY A 13 -0.01 23.21 -8.41
CA GLY A 13 -1.20 23.61 -7.68
C GLY A 13 -1.81 22.53 -6.78
N THR A 14 -1.22 21.34 -6.70
CA THR A 14 -1.71 20.26 -5.82
C THR A 14 -1.49 20.61 -4.35
N ALA A 15 -2.55 20.57 -3.55
CA ALA A 15 -2.49 20.81 -2.10
C ALA A 15 -2.21 19.51 -1.34
N TYR A 16 -1.07 19.42 -0.68
CA TYR A 16 -0.71 18.32 0.21
C TYR A 16 -0.97 18.73 1.66
N THR A 17 -1.80 17.97 2.37
CA THR A 17 -2.16 18.29 3.76
C THR A 17 -1.96 17.10 4.69
N ILE A 18 -1.46 17.36 5.90
CA ILE A 18 -1.41 16.39 7.00
C ILE A 18 -2.34 16.88 8.09
N ARG A 19 -3.23 16.00 8.57
CA ARG A 19 -4.23 16.30 9.60
C ARG A 19 -4.00 15.44 10.85
N ILE A 20 -4.48 15.87 12.01
CA ILE A 20 -4.23 15.22 13.32
C ILE A 20 -4.77 13.79 13.39
N LEU A 21 -5.91 13.50 12.75
CA LEU A 21 -6.51 12.16 12.79
C LEU A 21 -6.10 11.33 11.58
N PRO A 22 -5.14 10.37 11.74
CA PRO A 22 -4.62 9.56 10.65
C PRO A 22 -5.55 8.36 10.36
N LEU A 23 -6.85 8.60 10.18
CA LEU A 23 -7.83 7.56 9.87
C LEU A 23 -7.78 7.08 8.42
N GLY A 24 -6.83 7.59 7.65
CA GLY A 24 -6.64 7.30 6.23
C GLY A 24 -6.34 8.56 5.43
N GLY A 25 -5.92 8.38 4.18
CA GLY A 25 -5.77 9.46 3.21
C GLY A 25 -6.94 9.49 2.24
N TYR A 26 -7.24 10.66 1.71
CA TYR A 26 -8.14 10.82 0.58
C TYR A 26 -7.48 11.74 -0.46
N VAL A 27 -7.85 11.54 -1.71
CA VAL A 27 -7.44 12.39 -2.83
C VAL A 27 -8.70 13.01 -3.42
N ARG A 28 -8.72 14.33 -3.57
CA ARG A 28 -9.74 15.06 -4.32
C ARG A 28 -9.14 15.41 -5.68
N MET A 29 -9.76 14.96 -6.74
CA MET A 29 -9.32 15.23 -8.11
C MET A 29 -10.25 16.23 -8.78
N ALA A 30 -9.69 17.18 -9.50
CA ALA A 30 -10.46 18.14 -10.27
C ALA A 30 -11.37 17.42 -11.29
N GLY A 31 -12.64 17.79 -11.36
CA GLY A 31 -13.63 17.19 -12.26
C GLY A 31 -14.08 15.77 -11.90
N TRP A 32 -13.78 15.28 -10.70
CA TRP A 32 -14.25 13.99 -10.19
C TRP A 32 -15.15 14.19 -8.97
N GLY A 33 -16.45 13.98 -9.15
CA GLY A 33 -17.45 14.11 -8.08
C GLY A 33 -18.17 15.45 -8.09
N GLU A 34 -19.08 15.64 -7.13
CA GLU A 34 -19.81 16.86 -6.95
C GLU A 34 -18.88 17.98 -6.43
N ASP A 35 -19.00 19.14 -7.05
CA ASP A 35 -18.37 20.44 -6.71
C ASP A 35 -16.92 20.38 -6.18
N SER A 36 -16.00 20.70 -7.05
CA SER A 36 -14.56 20.80 -6.72
C SER A 36 -14.23 21.91 -5.72
N THR A 37 -15.18 22.77 -5.35
CA THR A 37 -14.98 23.93 -4.46
C THR A 37 -16.12 24.13 -3.49
N ASP A 38 -15.83 24.67 -2.30
CA ASP A 38 -16.84 25.02 -1.27
C ASP A 38 -17.64 26.28 -1.59
N ILE A 39 -17.38 26.94 -2.74
CA ILE A 39 -18.08 28.17 -3.14
C ILE A 39 -19.52 27.88 -3.56
N LYS A 40 -20.46 28.68 -3.05
CA LYS A 40 -21.89 28.58 -3.37
C LYS A 40 -22.44 29.95 -3.65
N VAL A 41 -23.56 30.00 -4.36
CA VAL A 41 -24.32 31.26 -4.51
C VAL A 41 -24.73 31.77 -3.14
N GLY A 42 -24.47 33.08 -2.88
CA GLY A 42 -24.65 33.74 -1.60
C GLY A 42 -23.44 33.68 -0.66
N THR A 43 -22.34 32.99 -1.04
CA THR A 43 -21.13 32.96 -0.23
C THR A 43 -20.41 34.32 -0.29
N PRO A 44 -20.06 34.92 0.86
CA PRO A 44 -19.20 36.09 0.88
C PRO A 44 -17.77 35.67 0.51
N ALA A 45 -17.16 36.39 -0.42
CA ALA A 45 -15.81 36.16 -0.90
C ALA A 45 -15.00 37.45 -0.92
N SER A 46 -13.68 37.32 -0.80
CA SER A 46 -12.74 38.41 -1.00
C SER A 46 -11.86 38.10 -2.19
N LEU A 47 -11.90 38.94 -3.21
CA LEU A 47 -11.22 38.74 -4.47
C LEU A 47 -9.90 39.52 -4.50
N THR A 48 -8.80 38.86 -4.86
CA THR A 48 -7.54 39.52 -5.19
C THR A 48 -7.42 39.59 -6.71
N LEU A 49 -7.21 40.77 -7.24
CA LEU A 49 -7.07 41.02 -8.66
C LEU A 49 -5.60 41.23 -9.03
N ASP A 50 -5.24 40.85 -10.25
CA ASP A 50 -3.95 41.19 -10.85
C ASP A 50 -3.94 42.61 -11.45
N ALA A 51 -2.84 42.97 -12.12
CA ALA A 51 -2.68 44.29 -12.76
C ALA A 51 -3.64 44.49 -13.95
N GLU A 52 -4.12 43.40 -14.56
CA GLU A 52 -5.06 43.38 -15.67
C GLU A 52 -6.53 43.34 -15.21
N GLY A 53 -6.78 43.26 -13.90
CA GLY A 53 -8.12 43.21 -13.30
C GLY A 53 -8.77 41.82 -13.33
N LYS A 54 -8.01 40.76 -13.56
CA LYS A 54 -8.46 39.36 -13.44
C LYS A 54 -8.35 38.88 -12.02
N VAL A 55 -9.24 38.03 -11.59
CA VAL A 55 -9.22 37.40 -10.26
C VAL A 55 -8.17 36.28 -10.24
N VAL A 56 -7.17 36.45 -9.42
CA VAL A 56 -6.10 35.43 -9.20
C VAL A 56 -6.29 34.66 -7.90
N ARG A 57 -7.10 35.18 -6.97
CA ARG A 57 -7.37 34.53 -5.70
C ARG A 57 -8.76 34.88 -5.17
N ILE A 58 -9.48 33.85 -4.72
CA ILE A 58 -10.81 33.95 -4.13
C ILE A 58 -10.72 33.45 -2.69
N ASN A 59 -10.94 34.27 -1.70
CA ASN A 59 -10.83 33.90 -0.29
C ASN A 59 -12.22 33.79 0.34
N LEU A 60 -12.59 32.59 0.78
CA LEU A 60 -13.86 32.26 1.45
C LEU A 60 -13.69 32.19 2.99
N SER A 61 -12.46 32.11 3.49
CA SER A 61 -12.20 31.79 4.90
C SER A 61 -12.44 32.95 5.87
N GLY A 62 -12.58 34.19 5.38
CA GLY A 62 -12.60 35.37 6.24
C GLY A 62 -11.32 35.62 7.06
N LYS A 63 -10.36 34.65 7.02
CA LYS A 63 -9.07 34.75 7.67
C LYS A 63 -8.01 35.09 6.64
N LYS A 64 -7.03 35.94 6.99
CA LYS A 64 -5.98 36.39 6.06
C LYS A 64 -6.54 37.11 4.82
N VAL A 65 -7.53 37.93 5.00
CA VAL A 65 -8.01 38.81 3.93
C VAL A 65 -6.93 39.82 3.63
N ASP A 66 -6.52 39.94 2.38
CA ASP A 66 -5.62 41.00 1.92
C ASP A 66 -6.35 42.33 2.04
N GLN A 67 -5.67 43.38 2.53
CA GLN A 67 -6.25 44.73 2.66
C GLN A 67 -6.69 45.32 1.33
N THR A 68 -6.14 44.80 0.22
CA THR A 68 -6.47 45.23 -1.15
C THR A 68 -7.56 44.36 -1.79
N ALA A 69 -8.03 43.29 -1.10
CA ALA A 69 -9.02 42.38 -1.64
C ALA A 69 -10.40 43.05 -1.77
N LEU A 70 -11.07 42.78 -2.89
CA LEU A 70 -12.39 43.29 -3.20
C LEU A 70 -13.46 42.42 -2.55
N PRO A 71 -14.29 42.90 -1.62
CA PRO A 71 -15.37 42.09 -1.06
C PRO A 71 -16.49 41.92 -2.08
N MET A 72 -17.00 40.70 -2.20
CA MET A 72 -18.09 40.35 -3.11
C MET A 72 -19.03 39.33 -2.45
N ASN A 73 -20.34 39.45 -2.68
CA ASN A 73 -21.31 38.41 -2.43
C ASN A 73 -21.56 37.69 -3.74
N VAL A 74 -21.14 36.44 -3.83
CA VAL A 74 -21.19 35.64 -5.06
C VAL A 74 -22.62 35.33 -5.44
N THR A 75 -23.01 35.65 -6.68
CA THR A 75 -24.32 35.31 -7.26
C THR A 75 -24.24 34.27 -8.35
N GLY A 76 -23.04 34.03 -8.93
CA GLY A 76 -22.80 33.02 -9.94
C GLY A 76 -21.31 32.92 -10.23
N PHE A 77 -20.90 31.78 -10.76
CA PHE A 77 -19.53 31.53 -11.18
C PHE A 77 -19.49 30.42 -12.24
N ASP A 78 -18.50 30.49 -13.09
CA ASP A 78 -18.13 29.42 -14.03
C ASP A 78 -16.59 29.33 -14.05
N PHE A 79 -16.05 28.34 -13.38
CA PHE A 79 -14.59 28.08 -13.31
C PHE A 79 -14.14 26.97 -14.26
N GLU A 80 -15.03 26.49 -15.10
CA GLU A 80 -14.75 25.41 -16.03
C GLU A 80 -14.53 25.92 -17.46
N GLU A 81 -15.50 26.64 -18.01
CA GLU A 81 -15.47 27.08 -19.42
C GLU A 81 -15.16 28.56 -19.56
N LYS A 82 -15.97 29.41 -18.92
CA LYS A 82 -15.88 30.89 -19.12
C LYS A 82 -14.84 31.57 -18.26
N LEU A 83 -14.44 30.93 -17.17
CA LEU A 83 -13.52 31.47 -16.17
C LEU A 83 -13.99 32.87 -15.70
N GLU A 84 -15.20 32.93 -15.15
CA GLU A 84 -15.80 34.16 -14.64
C GLU A 84 -16.47 33.98 -13.27
N ILE A 85 -16.50 35.01 -12.50
CA ILE A 85 -17.22 35.10 -11.23
C ILE A 85 -18.10 36.38 -11.22
N THR A 86 -19.36 36.19 -10.85
CA THR A 86 -20.35 37.28 -10.80
C THR A 86 -20.86 37.46 -9.38
N GLY A 87 -20.99 38.66 -8.92
CA GLY A 87 -21.52 38.93 -7.58
C GLY A 87 -21.77 40.42 -7.32
N LEU A 88 -22.32 40.67 -6.15
CA LEU A 88 -22.61 42.03 -5.69
C LEU A 88 -21.36 42.64 -5.03
N VAL A 89 -20.91 43.78 -5.55
CA VAL A 89 -19.83 44.61 -5.02
C VAL A 89 -20.42 45.99 -4.74
N LEU A 90 -20.52 46.40 -3.48
CA LEU A 90 -21.16 47.64 -3.08
C LEU A 90 -22.58 47.78 -3.69
N ASP A 91 -23.37 46.71 -3.62
CA ASP A 91 -24.72 46.58 -4.16
C ASP A 91 -24.86 46.68 -5.70
N GLU A 92 -23.76 46.73 -6.42
CA GLU A 92 -23.73 46.66 -7.87
C GLU A 92 -23.37 45.23 -8.33
N LEU A 93 -24.10 44.71 -9.30
CA LEU A 93 -23.77 43.42 -9.92
C LEU A 93 -22.57 43.60 -10.85
N LYS A 94 -21.48 42.88 -10.57
CA LYS A 94 -20.25 42.94 -11.38
C LYS A 94 -19.78 41.53 -11.71
N THR A 95 -19.24 41.36 -12.93
CA THR A 95 -18.60 40.13 -13.38
C THR A 95 -17.12 40.37 -13.61
N TYR A 96 -16.28 39.49 -13.09
CA TYR A 96 -14.84 39.54 -13.24
C TYR A 96 -14.36 38.26 -13.95
N ALA A 97 -13.42 38.44 -14.87
CA ALA A 97 -12.68 37.32 -15.44
C ALA A 97 -11.78 36.69 -14.38
N VAL A 98 -11.69 35.40 -14.35
CA VAL A 98 -10.86 34.64 -13.42
C VAL A 98 -9.65 34.09 -14.16
N ASP A 99 -8.47 34.21 -13.56
CA ASP A 99 -7.25 33.64 -14.15
C ASP A 99 -7.33 32.11 -14.15
N HIS A 100 -6.78 31.49 -15.18
CA HIS A 100 -6.76 30.04 -15.34
C HIS A 100 -6.08 29.32 -14.15
N ASP A 101 -5.11 29.95 -13.53
CA ASP A 101 -4.35 29.44 -12.41
C ASP A 101 -4.81 30.01 -11.06
N ALA A 102 -5.97 30.67 -11.04
CA ALA A 102 -6.53 31.25 -9.82
C ALA A 102 -6.71 30.21 -8.70
N THR A 103 -6.61 30.66 -7.47
CA THR A 103 -6.77 29.84 -6.28
C THR A 103 -8.00 30.21 -5.48
N ILE A 104 -8.61 29.23 -4.82
CA ILE A 104 -9.69 29.41 -3.85
C ILE A 104 -9.16 29.03 -2.47
N VAL A 105 -9.29 29.94 -1.51
CA VAL A 105 -9.02 29.66 -0.10
C VAL A 105 -10.33 29.24 0.56
N GLU A 106 -10.46 27.97 0.87
CA GLU A 106 -11.63 27.37 1.51
C GLU A 106 -11.80 27.87 2.97
N GLU A 107 -12.96 27.64 3.57
CA GLU A 107 -13.25 28.08 4.95
C GLU A 107 -12.25 27.56 5.98
N ASP A 108 -11.70 26.36 5.78
CA ASP A 108 -10.66 25.77 6.64
C ASP A 108 -9.26 26.38 6.41
N GLY A 109 -9.13 27.31 5.46
CA GLY A 109 -7.89 27.94 5.05
C GLY A 109 -7.02 27.07 4.13
N THR A 110 -7.57 26.01 3.54
CA THR A 110 -6.91 25.24 2.48
C THR A 110 -6.99 26.02 1.19
N GLU A 111 -5.85 26.26 0.55
CA GLU A 111 -5.78 26.91 -0.75
C GLU A 111 -5.71 25.84 -1.84
N VAL A 112 -6.66 25.87 -2.75
CA VAL A 112 -6.77 24.93 -3.89
C VAL A 112 -6.87 25.73 -5.17
N ARG A 113 -6.32 25.21 -6.26
CA ARG A 113 -6.46 25.82 -7.59
C ARG A 113 -7.86 25.55 -8.12
N ILE A 114 -8.43 26.49 -8.89
CA ILE A 114 -9.65 26.22 -9.66
C ILE A 114 -9.39 25.11 -10.68
N ALA A 115 -10.46 24.52 -11.22
CA ALA A 115 -10.37 23.37 -12.08
C ALA A 115 -11.00 23.64 -13.48
N PRO A 116 -10.35 24.44 -14.34
CA PRO A 116 -10.75 24.57 -15.72
C PRO A 116 -10.82 23.22 -16.44
N LEU A 117 -11.62 23.10 -17.48
CA LEU A 117 -11.87 21.84 -18.18
C LEU A 117 -10.59 21.11 -18.61
N ASP A 118 -9.57 21.83 -19.05
CA ASP A 118 -8.31 21.27 -19.51
C ASP A 118 -7.46 20.60 -18.41
N VAL A 119 -7.63 21.03 -17.15
CA VAL A 119 -6.93 20.44 -16.00
C VAL A 119 -7.76 19.38 -15.26
N GLN A 120 -9.01 19.16 -15.65
CA GLN A 120 -9.87 18.15 -15.05
C GLN A 120 -9.44 16.72 -15.40
N TYR A 121 -9.64 15.79 -14.45
CA TYR A 121 -9.34 14.38 -14.66
C TYR A 121 -9.98 13.78 -15.92
N GLN A 122 -11.20 14.22 -16.25
CA GLN A 122 -11.94 13.71 -17.42
C GLN A 122 -11.24 14.05 -18.74
N ASN A 123 -10.54 15.18 -18.80
CA ASN A 123 -9.82 15.65 -19.97
C ASN A 123 -8.32 15.27 -19.95
N ALA A 124 -7.85 14.66 -18.88
CA ALA A 124 -6.50 14.13 -18.80
C ALA A 124 -6.29 13.01 -19.82
N SER A 125 -5.06 12.87 -20.30
CA SER A 125 -4.69 11.78 -21.23
C SER A 125 -5.04 10.41 -20.65
N ILE A 126 -5.29 9.42 -21.52
CA ILE A 126 -5.59 8.04 -21.11
C ILE A 126 -4.48 7.49 -20.19
N TRP A 127 -3.23 7.77 -20.50
CA TRP A 127 -2.08 7.37 -19.70
C TRP A 127 -2.07 8.06 -18.33
N GLY A 128 -2.40 9.35 -18.25
CA GLY A 128 -2.54 10.08 -17.00
C GLY A 128 -3.60 9.45 -16.10
N ARG A 129 -4.77 9.15 -16.64
CA ARG A 129 -5.88 8.49 -15.92
C ARG A 129 -5.50 7.08 -15.45
N LEU A 130 -4.81 6.30 -16.29
CA LEU A 130 -4.31 4.97 -15.91
C LEU A 130 -3.31 5.05 -14.75
N ILE A 131 -2.31 5.94 -14.84
CA ILE A 131 -1.31 6.12 -13.79
C ILE A 131 -1.98 6.55 -12.48
N THR A 132 -2.91 7.50 -12.53
CA THR A 132 -3.63 7.98 -11.34
C THR A 132 -4.43 6.85 -10.67
N ASN A 133 -5.16 6.04 -11.45
CA ASN A 133 -5.93 4.91 -10.92
C ASN A 133 -5.02 3.81 -10.35
N PHE A 134 -3.85 3.60 -10.96
CA PHE A 134 -2.91 2.58 -10.53
C PHE A 134 -2.02 3.01 -9.35
N ALA A 135 -1.90 4.32 -9.13
CA ALA A 135 -1.03 4.88 -8.08
C ALA A 135 -1.39 4.38 -6.67
N GLY A 136 -2.68 4.24 -6.36
CA GLY A 136 -3.15 3.73 -5.05
C GLY A 136 -2.64 2.32 -4.76
N PRO A 137 -3.01 1.31 -5.57
CA PRO A 137 -2.50 -0.06 -5.44
C PRO A 137 -0.97 -0.14 -5.45
N MET A 138 -0.30 0.64 -6.31
CA MET A 138 1.15 0.68 -6.39
C MET A 138 1.79 1.18 -5.09
N ASN A 139 1.27 2.26 -4.51
CA ASN A 139 1.78 2.80 -3.25
C ASN A 139 1.59 1.80 -2.09
N ASN A 140 0.48 1.08 -2.05
CA ASN A 140 0.26 0.01 -1.07
C ASN A 140 1.27 -1.13 -1.24
N PHE A 141 1.58 -1.50 -2.48
CA PHE A 141 2.62 -2.50 -2.76
C PHE A 141 4.00 -2.02 -2.31
N ILE A 142 4.39 -0.78 -2.64
CA ILE A 142 5.66 -0.18 -2.21
C ILE A 142 5.75 -0.16 -0.67
N LEU A 143 4.68 0.27 0.00
CA LEU A 143 4.61 0.26 1.46
C LEU A 143 4.79 -1.15 2.03
N SER A 144 4.15 -2.16 1.44
CA SER A 144 4.29 -3.54 1.89
C SER A 144 5.72 -4.05 1.75
N VAL A 145 6.41 -3.72 0.64
CA VAL A 145 7.84 -4.03 0.46
C VAL A 145 8.69 -3.42 1.57
N LEU A 146 8.48 -2.13 1.88
CA LEU A 146 9.21 -1.44 2.93
C LEU A 146 8.97 -2.06 4.31
N VAL A 147 7.73 -2.43 4.62
CA VAL A 147 7.38 -3.08 5.89
C VAL A 147 8.01 -4.46 6.00
N PHE A 148 7.95 -5.29 4.96
CA PHE A 148 8.60 -6.60 4.97
C PHE A 148 10.13 -6.51 5.05
N MET A 149 10.74 -5.51 4.37
CA MET A 149 12.16 -5.22 4.55
C MET A 149 12.49 -4.86 6.00
N LEU A 150 11.73 -3.94 6.60
CA LEU A 150 11.91 -3.56 7.99
C LEU A 150 11.80 -4.77 8.93
N LEU A 151 10.79 -5.62 8.72
CA LEU A 151 10.63 -6.86 9.49
C LEU A 151 11.83 -7.79 9.32
N ALA A 152 12.37 -7.96 8.13
CA ALA A 152 13.56 -8.76 7.89
C ALA A 152 14.80 -8.23 8.62
N PHE A 153 14.94 -6.89 8.75
CA PHE A 153 16.00 -6.28 9.52
C PHE A 153 15.81 -6.47 11.03
N VAL A 154 14.59 -6.26 11.54
CA VAL A 154 14.26 -6.42 12.96
C VAL A 154 14.38 -7.88 13.41
N GLN A 155 13.96 -8.83 12.59
CA GLN A 155 14.06 -10.28 12.87
C GLN A 155 15.47 -10.85 12.67
N GLY A 156 16.40 -10.04 12.20
CA GLY A 156 17.80 -10.45 11.98
C GLY A 156 18.05 -11.18 10.66
N GLY A 157 17.03 -11.51 9.87
CA GLY A 157 17.20 -12.20 8.59
C GLY A 157 15.89 -12.67 7.94
N VAL A 158 16.03 -13.39 6.86
CA VAL A 158 14.91 -13.95 6.07
C VAL A 158 15.06 -15.47 6.01
N ARG A 159 13.96 -16.19 6.19
CA ARG A 159 13.93 -17.66 6.07
C ARG A 159 14.25 -18.08 4.64
N ASP A 160 15.19 -19.01 4.48
CA ASP A 160 15.53 -19.61 3.19
C ASP A 160 14.64 -20.83 2.93
N GLU A 161 13.44 -20.60 2.46
CA GLU A 161 12.49 -21.67 2.15
C GLU A 161 12.82 -22.41 0.83
N ASN A 162 13.75 -21.89 0.03
CA ASN A 162 14.15 -22.50 -1.25
C ASN A 162 15.33 -23.47 -1.12
N SER A 163 15.84 -23.65 0.09
CA SER A 163 16.94 -24.57 0.38
C SER A 163 16.43 -25.81 1.09
N ASN A 164 17.16 -26.91 0.94
CA ASN A 164 17.00 -28.14 1.73
C ASN A 164 18.06 -28.30 2.85
N HIS A 165 18.74 -27.20 3.16
CA HIS A 165 19.53 -27.06 4.39
C HIS A 165 18.63 -26.51 5.48
N PHE A 166 18.62 -27.18 6.63
CA PHE A 166 17.71 -26.82 7.71
C PHE A 166 18.45 -26.53 9.02
N GLN A 167 17.84 -25.73 9.86
CA GLN A 167 18.22 -25.63 11.28
C GLN A 167 17.47 -26.70 12.06
N VAL A 168 18.20 -27.38 12.90
CA VAL A 168 17.68 -28.43 13.78
C VAL A 168 17.29 -27.84 15.12
N MET A 169 16.09 -28.13 15.59
CA MET A 169 15.60 -27.66 16.88
C MET A 169 16.17 -28.52 18.00
N ASP A 170 16.70 -27.91 19.04
CA ASP A 170 17.23 -28.61 20.22
C ASP A 170 16.14 -29.49 20.85
N GLY A 171 16.53 -30.69 21.27
CA GLY A 171 15.63 -31.67 21.87
C GLY A 171 14.60 -32.29 20.91
N SER A 172 14.75 -32.08 19.61
CA SER A 172 13.91 -32.73 18.59
C SER A 172 14.35 -34.17 18.31
N ALA A 173 13.43 -34.96 17.75
CA ALA A 173 13.72 -36.36 17.39
C ALA A 173 14.85 -36.46 16.36
N ILE A 174 14.92 -35.52 15.41
CA ILE A 174 15.96 -35.50 14.39
C ILE A 174 17.32 -35.09 14.96
N ALA A 175 17.35 -34.18 15.97
CA ALA A 175 18.57 -33.84 16.70
C ALA A 175 19.11 -35.04 17.47
N ALA A 176 18.23 -35.76 18.16
CA ALA A 176 18.58 -37.00 18.89
C ALA A 176 19.13 -38.09 17.97
N ALA A 177 18.72 -38.12 16.70
CA ALA A 177 19.19 -39.04 15.69
C ALA A 177 20.52 -38.60 15.02
N GLY A 178 21.10 -37.46 15.44
CA GLY A 178 22.44 -37.02 15.03
C GLY A 178 22.51 -36.07 13.85
N VAL A 179 21.38 -35.56 13.38
CA VAL A 179 21.35 -34.49 12.34
C VAL A 179 21.74 -33.18 12.98
N GLN A 180 22.61 -32.44 12.33
CA GLN A 180 23.16 -31.17 12.80
C GLN A 180 22.62 -29.98 12.01
N ASN A 181 22.83 -28.79 12.56
CA ASN A 181 22.49 -27.56 11.86
C ASN A 181 23.21 -27.49 10.51
N ASN A 182 22.47 -27.06 9.50
CA ASN A 182 22.94 -26.91 8.13
C ASN A 182 23.20 -28.23 7.37
N ASP A 183 22.83 -29.38 7.93
CA ASP A 183 22.76 -30.61 7.16
C ASP A 183 21.69 -30.53 6.08
N GLN A 184 21.94 -31.20 4.97
CA GLN A 184 21.04 -31.23 3.83
C GLN A 184 20.13 -32.45 3.90
N ILE A 185 18.83 -32.25 4.03
CA ILE A 185 17.85 -33.33 3.94
C ILE A 185 17.55 -33.62 2.46
N LEU A 186 17.80 -34.84 2.02
CA LEU A 186 17.65 -35.26 0.64
C LEU A 186 16.32 -35.98 0.40
N LYS A 187 15.89 -36.84 1.35
CA LYS A 187 14.66 -37.64 1.23
C LYS A 187 13.99 -37.82 2.58
N ILE A 188 12.67 -37.97 2.55
CA ILE A 188 11.85 -38.47 3.66
C ILE A 188 11.00 -39.62 3.10
N ASN A 189 11.27 -40.86 3.51
CA ASN A 189 10.78 -42.07 2.86
C ASN A 189 11.07 -42.00 1.34
N ASP A 190 10.04 -42.10 0.50
CA ASP A 190 10.16 -42.07 -0.97
C ASP A 190 10.09 -40.63 -1.55
N TYR A 191 9.94 -39.60 -0.71
CA TYR A 191 9.79 -38.24 -1.17
C TYR A 191 11.13 -37.51 -1.20
N GLU A 192 11.50 -36.97 -2.36
CA GLU A 192 12.66 -36.10 -2.52
C GLU A 192 12.38 -34.70 -1.93
N ILE A 193 13.39 -34.17 -1.27
CA ILE A 193 13.29 -32.86 -0.56
C ILE A 193 14.31 -31.91 -1.17
N SER A 194 13.81 -30.89 -1.87
CA SER A 194 14.63 -29.83 -2.48
C SER A 194 14.44 -28.47 -1.80
N ASN A 195 13.37 -28.33 -1.02
CA ASN A 195 13.01 -27.07 -0.37
C ASN A 195 12.06 -27.32 0.82
N TRP A 196 11.70 -26.25 1.52
CA TRP A 196 10.78 -26.30 2.66
C TRP A 196 9.37 -26.79 2.30
N ALA A 197 8.86 -26.41 1.12
CA ALA A 197 7.52 -26.81 0.68
C ALA A 197 7.45 -28.33 0.42
N ASP A 198 8.50 -28.91 -0.17
CA ASP A 198 8.59 -30.35 -0.38
C ASP A 198 8.58 -31.09 0.94
N LEU A 199 9.36 -30.64 1.93
CA LEU A 199 9.41 -31.23 3.28
C LEU A 199 8.04 -31.20 3.95
N THR A 200 7.38 -30.05 3.97
CA THR A 200 6.07 -29.90 4.62
C THR A 200 4.98 -30.71 3.91
N SER A 201 5.02 -30.76 2.56
CA SER A 201 4.10 -31.55 1.76
C SER A 201 4.31 -33.06 1.96
N ALA A 202 5.56 -33.52 2.00
CA ALA A 202 5.90 -34.91 2.26
C ALA A 202 5.39 -35.34 3.65
N LEU A 203 5.68 -34.55 4.69
CA LEU A 203 5.17 -34.82 6.04
C LEU A 203 3.65 -34.87 6.08
N ALA A 204 2.97 -33.91 5.47
CA ALA A 204 1.51 -33.86 5.43
C ALA A 204 0.93 -35.11 4.74
N LYS A 205 1.49 -35.57 3.60
CA LYS A 205 1.03 -36.76 2.87
C LYS A 205 1.26 -38.02 3.65
N ILE A 206 2.41 -38.19 4.32
CA ILE A 206 2.75 -39.38 5.09
C ILE A 206 1.84 -39.47 6.33
N THR A 207 1.66 -38.33 7.02
CA THR A 207 0.89 -38.28 8.28
C THR A 207 -0.62 -38.35 8.09
N ALA A 208 -1.14 -37.87 6.93
CA ALA A 208 -2.58 -37.97 6.62
C ALA A 208 -3.11 -39.40 6.57
N LYS A 209 -2.23 -40.38 6.28
CA LYS A 209 -2.59 -41.81 6.20
C LYS A 209 -2.42 -42.55 7.54
N SER A 210 -1.87 -41.91 8.57
CA SER A 210 -1.52 -42.57 9.84
C SER A 210 -2.33 -42.00 11.00
N LYS A 211 -2.91 -42.89 11.82
CA LYS A 211 -3.58 -42.52 13.07
C LYS A 211 -2.61 -42.24 14.21
N GLU A 212 -1.41 -42.76 14.14
CA GLU A 212 -0.32 -42.59 15.10
C GLU A 212 0.91 -41.97 14.41
N ALA A 213 1.87 -41.51 15.20
CA ALA A 213 3.09 -40.94 14.66
C ALA A 213 3.84 -41.97 13.81
N PRO A 214 3.94 -41.76 12.48
CA PRO A 214 4.62 -42.75 11.62
C PRO A 214 6.13 -42.71 11.86
N THR A 215 6.76 -43.84 11.68
CA THR A 215 8.23 -43.93 11.61
C THR A 215 8.68 -43.46 10.23
N LEU A 216 9.58 -42.47 10.20
CA LEU A 216 10.09 -41.86 8.97
C LEU A 216 11.54 -42.24 8.76
N SER A 217 11.87 -42.74 7.55
CA SER A 217 13.25 -42.81 7.09
C SER A 217 13.66 -41.44 6.53
N VAL A 218 14.75 -40.89 7.04
CA VAL A 218 15.29 -39.59 6.61
C VAL A 218 16.70 -39.81 6.08
N THR A 219 16.88 -39.55 4.78
CA THR A 219 18.19 -39.52 4.15
C THR A 219 18.70 -38.08 4.16
N TYR A 220 19.87 -37.86 4.75
CA TYR A 220 20.50 -36.56 4.85
C TYR A 220 21.99 -36.62 4.53
N LYS A 221 22.55 -35.47 4.18
CA LYS A 221 23.97 -35.31 3.87
C LYS A 221 24.62 -34.45 4.96
N HIS A 222 25.64 -35.02 5.59
CA HIS A 222 26.49 -34.33 6.56
C HIS A 222 27.89 -34.16 5.96
N GLY A 223 28.27 -32.97 5.58
CA GLY A 223 29.49 -32.73 4.81
C GLY A 223 29.46 -33.46 3.44
N SER A 224 30.35 -34.42 3.26
CA SER A 224 30.41 -35.28 2.04
C SER A 224 29.69 -36.63 2.21
N GLU A 225 29.28 -36.99 3.41
CA GLU A 225 28.68 -38.30 3.71
C GLU A 225 27.17 -38.25 3.65
N THR A 226 26.58 -39.24 2.98
CA THR A 226 25.13 -39.46 3.00
C THR A 226 24.79 -40.52 4.04
N LYS A 227 23.89 -40.19 4.94
CA LYS A 227 23.43 -41.03 6.05
C LYS A 227 21.92 -41.20 5.99
N GLU A 228 21.46 -42.35 6.51
CA GLU A 228 20.04 -42.62 6.67
C GLU A 228 19.74 -42.90 8.13
N ILE A 229 18.69 -42.28 8.63
CA ILE A 229 18.22 -42.43 10.01
C ILE A 229 16.73 -42.69 10.05
N THR A 230 16.29 -43.26 11.14
CA THR A 230 14.88 -43.50 11.40
C THR A 230 14.42 -42.66 12.57
N VAL A 231 13.37 -41.81 12.36
CA VAL A 231 12.86 -40.90 13.36
C VAL A 231 11.34 -40.95 13.45
N GLN A 232 10.80 -40.67 14.62
CA GLN A 232 9.37 -40.49 14.82
C GLN A 232 9.08 -38.98 15.05
N PRO A 233 8.26 -38.33 14.20
CA PRO A 233 7.93 -36.94 14.37
C PRO A 233 7.07 -36.75 15.62
N LYS A 234 7.29 -35.65 16.32
CA LYS A 234 6.51 -35.28 17.49
C LYS A 234 5.16 -34.70 17.07
N LYS A 235 4.09 -35.16 17.70
CA LYS A 235 2.76 -34.58 17.48
C LYS A 235 2.63 -33.26 18.24
N ASP A 236 2.22 -32.22 17.54
CA ASP A 236 1.92 -30.90 18.09
C ASP A 236 0.54 -30.44 17.58
N GLY A 237 -0.48 -30.55 18.45
CA GLY A 237 -1.86 -30.34 18.06
C GLY A 237 -2.30 -31.30 16.94
N ASN A 238 -2.66 -30.73 15.79
CA ASN A 238 -3.09 -31.49 14.60
C ASN A 238 -1.96 -31.73 13.57
N ARG A 239 -0.71 -31.37 13.91
CA ARG A 239 0.44 -31.47 13.00
C ARG A 239 1.52 -32.37 13.60
N TYR A 240 2.33 -32.94 12.71
CA TYR A 240 3.53 -33.67 13.09
C TYR A 240 4.75 -32.83 12.74
N LEU A 241 5.63 -32.63 13.70
CA LEU A 241 6.86 -31.84 13.57
C LEU A 241 8.07 -32.75 13.56
N LEU A 242 8.92 -32.60 12.55
CA LEU A 242 10.20 -33.29 12.47
C LEU A 242 11.27 -32.62 13.37
N GLY A 243 11.05 -31.36 13.72
CA GLY A 243 11.96 -30.58 14.56
C GLY A 243 13.06 -29.88 13.77
N VAL A 244 12.73 -29.45 12.55
CA VAL A 244 13.60 -28.62 11.71
C VAL A 244 12.88 -27.33 11.32
N SER A 245 13.65 -26.31 10.97
CA SER A 245 13.17 -25.05 10.42
C SER A 245 14.07 -24.60 9.27
N PRO A 246 13.57 -23.78 8.35
CA PRO A 246 14.42 -23.19 7.31
C PRO A 246 15.61 -22.45 7.91
N THR A 247 16.75 -22.49 7.24
CA THR A 247 17.90 -21.65 7.57
C THR A 247 17.56 -20.17 7.40
N VAL A 248 18.32 -19.29 8.03
CA VAL A 248 18.10 -17.85 7.99
C VAL A 248 19.25 -17.17 7.26
N LYS A 249 18.94 -16.47 6.18
CA LYS A 249 19.87 -15.60 5.47
C LYS A 249 19.93 -14.24 6.17
N THR A 250 21.12 -13.82 6.60
CA THR A 250 21.33 -12.62 7.43
C THR A 250 21.97 -11.46 6.67
N GLY A 251 22.39 -11.64 5.43
CA GLY A 251 23.03 -10.64 4.61
C GLY A 251 22.13 -9.41 4.36
N PHE A 252 22.72 -8.26 4.15
CA PHE A 252 21.98 -7.02 3.85
C PHE A 252 21.08 -7.18 2.61
N TRP A 253 21.64 -7.68 1.52
CA TRP A 253 20.91 -7.88 0.28
C TRP A 253 19.87 -9.00 0.39
N ASP A 254 20.11 -10.02 1.20
CA ASP A 254 19.11 -11.06 1.47
C ASP A 254 17.86 -10.48 2.13
N LYS A 255 18.02 -9.53 3.05
CA LYS A 255 16.93 -8.84 3.71
C LYS A 255 16.15 -7.93 2.76
N VAL A 256 16.84 -7.21 1.88
CA VAL A 256 16.22 -6.34 0.87
C VAL A 256 15.42 -7.17 -0.14
N ILE A 257 16.05 -8.19 -0.74
CA ILE A 257 15.41 -9.09 -1.70
C ILE A 257 14.28 -9.88 -1.03
N GLY A 258 14.50 -10.33 0.20
CA GLY A 258 13.53 -11.05 1.00
C GLY A 258 12.27 -10.22 1.30
N GLY A 259 12.43 -8.93 1.56
CA GLY A 259 11.30 -8.02 1.72
C GLY A 259 10.45 -7.91 0.45
N PHE A 260 11.10 -7.76 -0.70
CA PHE A 260 10.41 -7.72 -1.98
C PHE A 260 9.70 -9.04 -2.30
N THR A 261 10.40 -10.18 -2.16
CA THR A 261 9.83 -11.49 -2.45
C THR A 261 8.68 -11.85 -1.52
N ALA A 262 8.74 -11.46 -0.24
CA ALA A 262 7.65 -11.65 0.71
C ALA A 262 6.42 -10.81 0.34
N ALA A 263 6.61 -9.54 -0.04
CA ALA A 263 5.52 -8.69 -0.53
C ALA A 263 4.88 -9.27 -1.79
N TRP A 264 5.69 -9.67 -2.77
CA TRP A 264 5.22 -10.28 -4.02
C TRP A 264 4.45 -11.58 -3.80
N SER A 265 5.03 -12.53 -3.05
CA SER A 265 4.38 -13.81 -2.76
C SER A 265 3.07 -13.66 -1.98
N THR A 266 3.01 -12.69 -1.07
CA THR A 266 1.79 -12.37 -0.32
C THR A 266 0.73 -11.79 -1.26
N THR A 267 1.10 -10.86 -2.13
CA THR A 267 0.21 -10.29 -3.15
C THR A 267 -0.37 -11.37 -4.06
N VAL A 268 0.48 -12.26 -4.59
CA VAL A 268 0.04 -13.37 -5.45
C VAL A 268 -0.90 -14.31 -4.70
N ARG A 269 -0.61 -14.65 -3.44
CA ARG A 269 -1.51 -15.49 -2.61
C ARG A 269 -2.87 -14.85 -2.40
N ILE A 270 -2.92 -13.55 -2.11
CA ILE A 270 -4.18 -12.81 -1.93
C ILE A 270 -4.97 -12.82 -3.25
N LEU A 271 -4.33 -12.52 -4.37
CA LEU A 271 -4.98 -12.52 -5.68
C LEU A 271 -5.50 -13.92 -6.07
N SER A 272 -4.72 -14.97 -5.79
CA SER A 272 -5.16 -16.35 -6.01
C SER A 272 -6.36 -16.72 -5.13
N ALA A 273 -6.35 -16.35 -3.86
CA ALA A 273 -7.47 -16.58 -2.96
C ALA A 273 -8.74 -15.83 -3.41
N LEU A 274 -8.59 -14.57 -3.85
CA LEU A 274 -9.68 -13.79 -4.42
C LEU A 274 -10.23 -14.42 -5.71
N LYS A 275 -9.34 -14.89 -6.60
CA LYS A 275 -9.72 -15.63 -7.80
C LYS A 275 -10.53 -16.87 -7.43
N ASP A 276 -10.08 -17.67 -6.46
CA ASP A 276 -10.76 -18.89 -6.03
C ASP A 276 -12.15 -18.56 -5.43
N ILE A 277 -12.28 -17.47 -4.67
CA ILE A 277 -13.57 -17.01 -4.17
C ILE A 277 -14.51 -16.62 -5.31
N VAL A 278 -14.01 -15.87 -6.31
CA VAL A 278 -14.85 -15.35 -7.42
C VAL A 278 -15.24 -16.45 -8.41
N PHE A 279 -14.30 -17.34 -8.75
CA PHE A 279 -14.50 -18.31 -9.85
C PHE A 279 -14.82 -19.74 -9.37
N ASN A 280 -14.47 -20.11 -8.14
CA ASN A 280 -14.69 -21.43 -7.57
C ASN A 280 -15.65 -21.40 -6.37
N PHE A 281 -16.52 -20.37 -6.29
CA PHE A 281 -17.51 -20.23 -5.24
C PHE A 281 -18.58 -21.32 -5.40
N ASN A 282 -18.28 -22.53 -4.93
CA ASN A 282 -19.27 -23.59 -4.72
C ASN A 282 -19.97 -23.29 -3.37
N ILE A 283 -21.18 -22.73 -3.46
CA ILE A 283 -22.13 -22.71 -2.33
C ILE A 283 -22.62 -24.15 -2.20
N ASN A 284 -22.01 -24.94 -1.34
CA ASN A 284 -22.58 -26.17 -0.79
C ASN A 284 -23.11 -25.88 0.60
#